data_83db15c2d627d737b49505dbc39c0015
#
_entry.id   83db15c2d627d737b49505dbc39c0015
#
_cell.length_a   1.000
_cell.length_b   1.000
_cell.length_c   1.000
_cell.angle_alpha   90.00
_cell.angle_beta   90.00
_cell.angle_gamma   90.00
#
_symmetry.space_group_name_H-M   'P 1'
#
loop_
_entity.id
_entity.type
_entity.pdbx_description
1 polymer ?
#
loop_
_entity_poly.entity_id
_entity_poly.type
_entity_poly.pdbx_seq_one_letter_code
_entity_poly.pdbx_strand_id
1 'polypeptide(L)'
;SDGVRFTALGFGQDPRGVREEEQRPDYIAVDDVDTRRHVNNDRMMREAVEWIFEDLMGCFDEADGSTRRFVYANNNFHKNSITYRLKKQFKILAEKSRQEGERPIHRVLTVSAVKDLTTFEPNWPEKTSAEYWRKKFRSIPSRSFMREYMHIHVEDGKVFKTEDMQWKKMLPLNEYDALVFYGDLSYKSQACHKGMILIGKTGREFHIIY
;
A
#
# COMPACT_ATOMS: atom_id res chain seq x y z
N SER A 1 0.48 -40.45 -14.86
CA SER A 1 1.66 -39.57 -14.72
C SER A 1 1.37 -38.54 -13.63
N ASP A 2 2.22 -38.53 -12.59
CA ASP A 2 2.11 -37.67 -11.43
C ASP A 2 2.53 -36.23 -11.77
N GLY A 3 1.99 -35.69 -12.85
CA GLY A 3 2.34 -34.36 -13.35
C GLY A 3 1.62 -33.26 -12.60
N VAL A 4 2.32 -32.17 -12.26
CA VAL A 4 1.73 -30.93 -11.79
C VAL A 4 1.04 -30.26 -12.96
N ARG A 5 -0.23 -29.89 -12.79
CA ARG A 5 -1.00 -29.14 -13.80
C ARG A 5 -1.05 -27.67 -13.41
N PHE A 6 -0.92 -26.80 -14.39
CA PHE A 6 -1.01 -25.35 -14.23
C PHE A 6 -2.14 -24.81 -15.09
N THR A 7 -3.00 -24.00 -14.48
CA THR A 7 -4.01 -23.21 -15.19
C THR A 7 -3.80 -21.75 -14.90
N ALA A 8 -3.73 -20.94 -15.94
CA ALA A 8 -3.60 -19.49 -15.81
C ALA A 8 -4.95 -18.81 -16.05
N LEU A 9 -5.31 -17.88 -15.17
CA LEU A 9 -6.53 -17.07 -15.26
C LEU A 9 -6.16 -15.59 -15.24
N GLY A 10 -6.87 -14.80 -16.03
CA GLY A 10 -6.84 -13.35 -15.92
C GLY A 10 -7.64 -12.88 -14.68
N PHE A 11 -7.22 -11.75 -14.13
CA PHE A 11 -7.94 -11.13 -13.01
C PHE A 11 -9.42 -10.88 -13.33
N GLY A 12 -10.31 -11.29 -12.43
CA GLY A 12 -11.77 -11.16 -12.59
C GLY A 12 -12.43 -12.19 -13.50
N GLN A 13 -11.69 -13.16 -14.03
CA GLN A 13 -12.29 -14.32 -14.70
C GLN A 13 -12.93 -15.25 -13.68
N ASP A 14 -14.01 -15.96 -14.08
CA ASP A 14 -14.65 -16.94 -13.22
C ASP A 14 -13.74 -18.17 -13.02
N PRO A 15 -13.21 -18.40 -11.82
CA PRO A 15 -12.34 -19.53 -11.55
C PRO A 15 -13.13 -20.84 -11.35
N ARG A 16 -14.44 -20.76 -11.15
CA ARG A 16 -15.29 -21.94 -10.84
C ARG A 16 -15.46 -22.87 -12.04
N GLY A 17 -15.22 -22.36 -13.25
CA GLY A 17 -15.24 -23.16 -14.48
C GLY A 17 -13.98 -23.99 -14.72
N VAL A 18 -12.93 -23.78 -13.95
CA VAL A 18 -11.65 -24.46 -14.11
C VAL A 18 -11.66 -25.78 -13.35
N ARG A 19 -12.38 -26.75 -13.91
CA ARG A 19 -12.35 -28.15 -13.44
C ARG A 19 -11.77 -29.02 -14.54
N GLU A 20 -10.69 -29.73 -14.24
CA GLU A 20 -10.23 -30.82 -15.06
C GLU A 20 -10.40 -32.12 -14.26
N GLU A 21 -11.13 -33.08 -14.82
CA GLU A 21 -11.29 -34.43 -14.27
C GLU A 21 -11.71 -34.46 -12.78
N GLU A 22 -12.66 -33.59 -12.37
CA GLU A 22 -13.17 -33.48 -11.00
C GLU A 22 -12.18 -33.02 -9.92
N GLN A 23 -10.94 -32.70 -10.28
CA GLN A 23 -9.94 -32.23 -9.32
C GLN A 23 -10.04 -30.72 -9.11
N ARG A 24 -9.97 -30.31 -7.85
CA ARG A 24 -9.89 -28.92 -7.43
C ARG A 24 -8.44 -28.51 -7.18
N PRO A 25 -8.08 -27.22 -7.33
CA PRO A 25 -6.73 -26.77 -7.04
C PRO A 25 -6.36 -26.97 -5.56
N ASP A 26 -5.15 -27.38 -5.31
CA ASP A 26 -4.51 -27.45 -3.99
C ASP A 26 -3.59 -26.25 -3.73
N TYR A 27 -3.23 -25.53 -4.80
CA TYR A 27 -2.36 -24.36 -4.75
C TYR A 27 -2.89 -23.25 -5.67
N ILE A 28 -3.08 -22.05 -5.12
CA ILE A 28 -3.46 -20.85 -5.88
C ILE A 28 -2.43 -19.77 -5.63
N ALA A 29 -1.81 -19.28 -6.69
CA ALA A 29 -0.92 -18.14 -6.67
C ALA A 29 -1.56 -16.96 -7.39
N VAL A 30 -1.59 -15.82 -6.72
CA VAL A 30 -2.02 -14.53 -7.29
C VAL A 30 -0.81 -13.62 -7.33
N ASP A 31 -0.46 -13.13 -8.52
CA ASP A 31 0.71 -12.31 -8.74
C ASP A 31 0.35 -11.01 -9.49
N ASP A 32 0.82 -9.90 -8.98
CA ASP A 32 0.80 -8.54 -9.57
C ASP A 32 -0.55 -8.06 -10.11
N VAL A 33 -1.63 -8.28 -9.35
CA VAL A 33 -3.00 -7.92 -9.77
C VAL A 33 -3.41 -6.48 -9.49
N ASP A 34 -2.70 -5.77 -8.61
CA ASP A 34 -2.98 -4.38 -8.29
C ASP A 34 -2.51 -3.44 -9.40
N THR A 35 -3.39 -2.58 -9.88
CA THR A 35 -3.04 -1.55 -10.86
C THR A 35 -3.38 -0.15 -10.34
N ARG A 36 -2.64 0.86 -10.80
CA ARG A 36 -2.90 2.27 -10.45
C ARG A 36 -4.29 2.74 -10.86
N ARG A 37 -4.85 2.15 -11.92
CA ARG A 37 -6.19 2.48 -12.40
C ARG A 37 -7.26 2.01 -11.43
N HIS A 38 -7.09 0.82 -10.88
CA HIS A 38 -8.09 0.19 -10.01
C HIS A 38 -8.19 0.86 -8.64
N VAL A 39 -7.07 1.29 -8.04
CA VAL A 39 -7.04 1.85 -6.67
C VAL A 39 -7.86 3.14 -6.47
N ASN A 40 -8.21 3.82 -7.55
CA ASN A 40 -9.06 5.00 -7.51
C ASN A 40 -10.57 4.67 -7.47
N ASN A 41 -10.94 3.41 -7.61
CA ASN A 41 -12.32 2.95 -7.57
C ASN A 41 -12.53 2.01 -6.38
N ASP A 42 -13.11 2.55 -5.32
CA ASP A 42 -13.33 1.84 -4.06
C ASP A 42 -14.27 0.63 -4.21
N ARG A 43 -15.26 0.73 -5.10
CA ARG A 43 -16.17 -0.37 -5.40
C ARG A 43 -15.42 -1.52 -6.07
N MET A 44 -14.62 -1.24 -7.10
CA MET A 44 -13.82 -2.28 -7.76
C MET A 44 -12.85 -2.97 -6.78
N MET A 45 -12.31 -2.21 -5.82
CA MET A 45 -11.41 -2.79 -4.82
C MET A 45 -12.13 -3.71 -3.84
N ARG A 46 -13.37 -3.41 -3.47
CA ARG A 46 -14.19 -4.31 -2.65
C ARG A 46 -14.53 -5.58 -3.43
N GLU A 47 -15.07 -5.44 -4.63
CA GLU A 47 -15.43 -6.57 -5.52
C GLU A 47 -14.21 -7.47 -5.79
N ALA A 48 -13.01 -6.89 -5.94
CA ALA A 48 -11.78 -7.64 -6.12
C ALA A 48 -11.37 -8.47 -4.89
N VAL A 49 -11.56 -7.92 -3.70
CA VAL A 49 -11.28 -8.64 -2.43
C VAL A 49 -12.33 -9.74 -2.22
N GLU A 50 -13.59 -9.47 -2.51
CA GLU A 50 -14.67 -10.47 -2.45
C GLU A 50 -14.40 -11.62 -3.45
N TRP A 51 -14.02 -11.31 -4.68
CA TRP A 51 -13.62 -12.31 -5.68
C TRP A 51 -12.47 -13.21 -5.19
N ILE A 52 -11.47 -12.64 -4.49
CA ILE A 52 -10.39 -13.46 -3.94
C ILE A 52 -10.87 -14.40 -2.85
N PHE A 53 -11.69 -13.94 -1.91
CA PHE A 53 -12.16 -14.76 -0.79
C PHE A 53 -13.24 -15.74 -1.18
N GLU A 54 -14.19 -15.33 -2.03
CA GLU A 54 -15.38 -16.10 -2.32
C GLU A 54 -15.21 -16.98 -3.57
N ASP A 55 -14.60 -16.43 -4.63
CA ASP A 55 -14.46 -17.17 -5.87
C ASP A 55 -13.14 -17.96 -5.94
N LEU A 56 -11.98 -17.29 -5.76
CA LEU A 56 -10.69 -17.99 -5.84
C LEU A 56 -10.48 -18.97 -4.70
N MET A 57 -10.60 -18.52 -3.46
CA MET A 57 -10.39 -19.42 -2.31
C MET A 57 -11.49 -20.46 -2.19
N GLY A 58 -12.70 -20.15 -2.66
CA GLY A 58 -13.81 -21.11 -2.76
C GLY A 58 -13.61 -22.22 -3.81
N CYS A 59 -12.57 -22.12 -4.64
CA CYS A 59 -12.22 -23.20 -5.58
C CYS A 59 -11.44 -24.34 -4.94
N PHE A 60 -10.88 -24.17 -3.74
CA PHE A 60 -10.17 -25.23 -3.05
C PHE A 60 -11.06 -26.44 -2.75
N ASP A 61 -10.43 -27.60 -2.64
CA ASP A 61 -11.11 -28.78 -2.13
C ASP A 61 -11.42 -28.63 -0.64
N GLU A 62 -12.70 -28.83 -0.27
CA GLU A 62 -13.18 -28.71 1.10
C GLU A 62 -13.07 -30.03 1.91
N ALA A 63 -12.57 -31.11 1.30
CA ALA A 63 -12.40 -32.38 1.99
C ALA A 63 -11.40 -32.27 3.16
N ASP A 64 -11.68 -33.01 4.23
CA ASP A 64 -10.78 -33.10 5.37
C ASP A 64 -9.41 -33.66 4.95
N GLY A 65 -8.33 -32.99 5.40
CA GLY A 65 -6.98 -33.39 5.06
C GLY A 65 -6.46 -32.87 3.70
N SER A 66 -7.31 -32.21 2.90
CA SER A 66 -6.87 -31.58 1.66
C SER A 66 -5.84 -30.47 1.92
N THR A 67 -4.78 -30.48 1.13
CA THR A 67 -3.79 -29.40 1.16
C THR A 67 -4.34 -28.17 0.45
N ARG A 68 -4.34 -27.03 1.12
CA ARG A 68 -4.79 -25.75 0.55
C ARG A 68 -3.72 -24.72 0.79
N ARG A 69 -3.19 -24.15 -0.28
CA ARG A 69 -2.17 -23.12 -0.20
C ARG A 69 -2.56 -21.95 -1.07
N PHE A 70 -2.75 -20.80 -0.45
CA PHE A 70 -2.98 -19.53 -1.13
C PHE A 70 -1.74 -18.64 -0.94
N VAL A 71 -1.18 -18.17 -2.03
CA VAL A 71 -0.06 -17.23 -2.03
C VAL A 71 -0.48 -15.99 -2.83
N TYR A 72 -0.30 -14.84 -2.23
CA TYR A 72 -0.54 -13.56 -2.87
C TYR A 72 0.76 -12.74 -2.83
N ALA A 73 1.28 -12.39 -3.99
CA ALA A 73 2.46 -11.58 -4.14
C ALA A 73 2.12 -10.31 -4.92
N ASN A 74 2.43 -9.16 -4.37
CA ASN A 74 2.20 -7.88 -5.03
C ASN A 74 2.94 -6.74 -4.34
N ASN A 75 3.15 -5.66 -5.07
CA ASN A 75 3.68 -4.43 -4.53
C ASN A 75 2.59 -3.65 -3.76
N ASN A 76 2.89 -3.26 -2.53
CA ASN A 76 1.95 -2.49 -1.70
C ASN A 76 2.15 -0.97 -1.88
N PHE A 77 1.75 -0.44 -3.02
CA PHE A 77 2.00 0.95 -3.41
C PHE A 77 0.88 1.95 -3.04
N HIS A 78 -0.28 1.47 -2.59
CA HIS A 78 -1.41 2.35 -2.31
C HIS A 78 -2.27 1.84 -1.16
N LYS A 79 -2.78 2.75 -0.30
CA LYS A 79 -3.65 2.42 0.84
C LYS A 79 -5.03 1.87 0.47
N ASN A 80 -5.44 2.00 -0.77
CA ASN A 80 -6.69 1.46 -1.29
C ASN A 80 -6.45 0.29 -2.26
N SER A 81 -5.26 -0.30 -2.29
CA SER A 81 -4.96 -1.47 -3.10
C SER A 81 -5.59 -2.74 -2.53
N ILE A 82 -5.76 -3.75 -3.38
CA ILE A 82 -6.15 -5.11 -2.95
C ILE A 82 -5.13 -5.60 -1.92
N THR A 83 -3.82 -5.45 -2.22
CA THR A 83 -2.71 -5.80 -1.32
C THR A 83 -2.88 -5.21 0.07
N TYR A 84 -3.18 -3.92 0.18
CA TYR A 84 -3.36 -3.28 1.48
C TYR A 84 -4.57 -3.84 2.24
N ARG A 85 -5.68 -4.06 1.55
CA ARG A 85 -6.92 -4.61 2.13
C ARG A 85 -6.72 -6.06 2.59
N LEU A 86 -6.12 -6.91 1.77
CA LEU A 86 -5.79 -8.29 2.13
C LEU A 86 -4.82 -8.35 3.31
N LYS A 87 -3.75 -7.54 3.28
CA LYS A 87 -2.80 -7.44 4.39
C LYS A 87 -3.48 -7.10 5.71
N LYS A 88 -4.43 -6.16 5.69
CA LYS A 88 -5.23 -5.79 6.86
C LYS A 88 -6.10 -6.95 7.33
N GLN A 89 -6.81 -7.58 6.41
CA GLN A 89 -7.72 -8.70 6.71
C GLN A 89 -6.97 -9.91 7.26
N PHE A 90 -5.87 -10.32 6.63
CA PHE A 90 -5.08 -11.46 7.11
C PHE A 90 -4.41 -11.20 8.47
N LYS A 91 -4.05 -9.96 8.77
CA LYS A 91 -3.57 -9.62 10.12
C LYS A 91 -4.68 -9.76 11.17
N ILE A 92 -5.90 -9.34 10.86
CA ILE A 92 -7.06 -9.48 11.74
C ILE A 92 -7.35 -10.97 11.98
N LEU A 93 -7.39 -11.79 10.93
CA LEU A 93 -7.62 -13.23 11.04
C LEU A 93 -6.53 -13.95 11.85
N ALA A 94 -5.27 -13.58 11.62
CA ALA A 94 -4.17 -14.15 12.38
C ALA A 94 -4.21 -13.76 13.85
N GLU A 95 -4.65 -12.55 14.17
CA GLU A 95 -4.81 -12.12 15.56
C GLU A 95 -5.98 -12.82 16.24
N LYS A 96 -7.10 -12.99 15.55
CA LYS A 96 -8.24 -13.76 16.04
C LYS A 96 -7.83 -15.20 16.41
N SER A 97 -7.10 -15.90 15.53
CA SER A 97 -6.59 -17.25 15.84
C SER A 97 -5.73 -17.26 17.10
N ARG A 98 -4.85 -16.26 17.30
CA ARG A 98 -4.05 -16.18 18.54
C ARG A 98 -4.89 -15.99 19.79
N GLN A 99 -5.93 -15.16 19.72
CA GLN A 99 -6.86 -14.93 20.85
C GLN A 99 -7.65 -16.20 21.20
N GLU A 100 -7.92 -17.05 20.22
CA GLU A 100 -8.55 -18.36 20.39
C GLU A 100 -7.57 -19.47 20.81
N GLY A 101 -6.28 -19.13 20.99
CA GLY A 101 -5.23 -20.08 21.37
C GLY A 101 -4.75 -20.97 20.23
N GLU A 102 -5.12 -20.65 19.01
CA GLU A 102 -4.76 -21.42 17.82
C GLU A 102 -3.52 -20.87 17.13
N ARG A 103 -2.83 -21.73 16.38
CA ARG A 103 -1.72 -21.32 15.51
C ARG A 103 -2.27 -20.61 14.27
N PRO A 104 -1.91 -19.31 14.04
CA PRO A 104 -2.36 -18.61 12.85
C PRO A 104 -1.91 -19.30 11.56
N ILE A 105 -2.85 -19.58 10.68
CA ILE A 105 -2.60 -20.07 9.32
C ILE A 105 -2.27 -18.94 8.35
N HIS A 106 -2.73 -17.73 8.65
CA HIS A 106 -2.50 -16.55 7.83
C HIS A 106 -1.17 -15.87 8.18
N ARG A 107 -0.36 -15.62 7.18
CA ARG A 107 0.94 -14.94 7.32
C ARG A 107 1.05 -13.78 6.36
N VAL A 108 1.57 -12.66 6.84
CA VAL A 108 1.86 -11.48 6.01
C VAL A 108 3.34 -11.16 6.13
N LEU A 109 4.04 -11.19 5.01
CA LEU A 109 5.43 -10.77 4.90
C LEU A 109 5.50 -9.49 4.08
N THR A 110 6.29 -8.53 4.53
CA THR A 110 6.61 -7.32 3.76
C THR A 110 8.13 -7.20 3.67
N VAL A 111 8.64 -7.18 2.46
CA VAL A 111 10.09 -7.11 2.20
C VAL A 111 10.36 -5.84 1.40
N SER A 112 10.95 -4.84 2.02
CA SER A 112 11.44 -3.64 1.36
C SER A 112 12.73 -3.92 0.61
N ALA A 113 13.07 -3.13 -0.39
CA ALA A 113 14.30 -3.29 -1.15
C ALA A 113 15.55 -3.06 -0.29
N VAL A 114 15.48 -2.08 0.62
CA VAL A 114 16.54 -1.75 1.57
C VAL A 114 16.00 -1.73 3.00
N LYS A 115 16.89 -1.94 3.97
CA LYS A 115 16.55 -1.93 5.39
C LYS A 115 16.24 -0.50 5.87
N ASP A 116 17.04 0.47 5.43
CA ASP A 116 16.86 1.89 5.73
C ASP A 116 17.41 2.78 4.60
N LEU A 117 17.02 4.05 4.60
CA LEU A 117 17.39 5.03 3.59
C LEU A 117 18.69 5.80 3.92
N THR A 118 19.32 5.51 5.05
CA THR A 118 20.61 6.12 5.44
C THR A 118 21.75 5.29 4.88
N THR A 119 21.75 4.02 5.16
CA THR A 119 22.79 3.08 4.72
C THR A 119 22.53 2.51 3.33
N PHE A 120 21.24 2.38 2.94
CA PHE A 120 20.80 1.66 1.75
C PHE A 120 21.20 0.18 1.76
N GLU A 121 21.39 -0.41 2.94
CA GLU A 121 21.67 -1.83 3.06
C GLU A 121 20.53 -2.64 2.44
N PRO A 122 20.79 -3.48 1.41
CA PRO A 122 19.75 -4.24 0.75
C PRO A 122 19.21 -5.37 1.62
N ASN A 123 17.93 -5.67 1.49
CA ASN A 123 17.36 -6.88 2.07
C ASN A 123 17.74 -8.16 1.31
N TRP A 124 18.26 -8.01 0.09
CA TRP A 124 18.78 -9.11 -0.72
C TRP A 124 20.20 -8.78 -1.22
N PRO A 125 21.22 -8.91 -0.36
CA PRO A 125 22.59 -8.49 -0.66
C PRO A 125 23.26 -9.33 -1.77
N GLU A 126 22.84 -10.57 -1.97
CA GLU A 126 23.35 -11.42 -3.05
C GLU A 126 22.93 -10.94 -4.45
N LYS A 127 21.85 -10.17 -4.53
CA LYS A 127 21.32 -9.63 -5.80
C LYS A 127 21.75 -8.21 -6.06
N THR A 128 21.83 -7.37 -5.03
CA THR A 128 22.04 -5.91 -5.19
C THR A 128 22.91 -5.35 -4.08
N SER A 129 23.66 -4.29 -4.41
CA SER A 129 24.49 -3.57 -3.45
C SER A 129 23.80 -2.30 -2.92
N ALA A 130 24.32 -1.75 -1.82
CA ALA A 130 23.88 -0.46 -1.28
C ALA A 130 24.13 0.70 -2.28
N GLU A 131 25.21 0.62 -3.05
CA GLU A 131 25.52 1.60 -4.09
C GLU A 131 24.48 1.60 -5.21
N TYR A 132 24.05 0.41 -5.67
CA TYR A 132 22.97 0.27 -6.64
C TYR A 132 21.71 0.98 -6.16
N TRP A 133 21.30 0.77 -4.91
CA TRP A 133 20.08 1.36 -4.36
C TRP A 133 20.20 2.88 -4.16
N ARG A 134 21.37 3.40 -3.76
CA ARG A 134 21.61 4.85 -3.71
C ARG A 134 21.49 5.49 -5.09
N LYS A 135 22.11 4.86 -6.12
CA LYS A 135 22.00 5.33 -7.50
C LYS A 135 20.56 5.28 -8.00
N LYS A 136 19.84 4.19 -7.72
CA LYS A 136 18.43 4.05 -8.06
C LYS A 136 17.57 5.11 -7.39
N PHE A 137 17.76 5.37 -6.09
CA PHE A 137 17.05 6.42 -5.35
C PHE A 137 17.25 7.82 -5.95
N ARG A 138 18.46 8.12 -6.42
CA ARG A 138 18.75 9.40 -7.07
C ARG A 138 18.22 9.51 -8.50
N SER A 139 17.97 8.39 -9.16
CA SER A 139 17.55 8.35 -10.57
C SER A 139 16.06 8.45 -10.80
N ILE A 140 15.25 8.35 -9.74
CA ILE A 140 13.79 8.44 -9.81
C ILE A 140 13.26 9.35 -8.71
N PRO A 141 12.04 9.92 -8.85
CA PRO A 141 11.43 10.68 -7.77
C PRO A 141 11.39 9.86 -6.46
N SER A 142 11.78 10.48 -5.34
CA SER A 142 11.82 9.82 -4.02
C SER A 142 10.50 9.15 -3.66
N ARG A 143 9.38 9.79 -4.00
CA ARG A 143 8.03 9.24 -3.83
C ARG A 143 7.81 7.93 -4.59
N SER A 144 8.31 7.84 -5.83
CA SER A 144 8.24 6.61 -6.62
C SER A 144 9.07 5.50 -5.98
N PHE A 145 10.26 5.85 -5.48
CA PHE A 145 11.09 4.91 -4.74
C PHE A 145 10.40 4.38 -3.47
N MET A 146 9.80 5.27 -2.69
CA MET A 146 9.09 4.90 -1.47
C MET A 146 7.93 3.94 -1.74
N ARG A 147 7.17 4.18 -2.81
CA ARG A 147 6.04 3.34 -3.18
C ARG A 147 6.47 1.98 -3.75
N GLU A 148 7.39 1.99 -4.70
CA GLU A 148 7.74 0.79 -5.48
C GLU A 148 8.71 -0.13 -4.74
N TYR A 149 9.60 0.44 -3.91
CA TYR A 149 10.69 -0.32 -3.31
C TYR A 149 10.63 -0.41 -1.78
N MET A 150 9.95 0.55 -1.13
CA MET A 150 9.84 0.56 0.32
C MET A 150 8.44 0.19 0.83
N HIS A 151 7.46 0.03 -0.07
CA HIS A 151 6.05 -0.22 0.26
C HIS A 151 5.44 0.84 1.19
N ILE A 152 5.99 2.05 1.14
CA ILE A 152 5.51 3.20 1.91
C ILE A 152 4.60 4.03 1.01
N HIS A 153 3.36 4.15 1.45
CA HIS A 153 2.41 4.99 0.78
C HIS A 153 2.66 6.45 1.14
N VAL A 154 3.11 7.23 0.14
CA VAL A 154 3.26 8.69 0.26
C VAL A 154 2.01 9.34 -0.30
N GLU A 155 1.21 9.97 0.55
CA GLU A 155 0.03 10.72 0.12
C GLU A 155 0.43 11.98 -0.64
N ASP A 156 -0.38 12.33 -1.67
CA ASP A 156 -0.22 13.61 -2.34
C ASP A 156 -0.63 14.72 -1.37
N GLY A 157 0.18 15.77 -1.30
CA GLY A 157 -0.11 16.96 -0.50
C GLY A 157 0.38 16.94 0.94
N LYS A 158 0.88 15.82 1.49
CA LYS A 158 1.51 15.83 2.81
C LYS A 158 3.02 16.12 2.71
N VAL A 159 3.35 17.31 2.28
CA VAL A 159 4.75 17.81 2.27
C VAL A 159 5.19 18.16 3.70
N PHE A 160 4.23 18.59 4.52
CA PHE A 160 4.47 18.95 5.91
C PHE A 160 3.81 17.94 6.84
N LYS A 161 4.59 17.37 7.74
CA LYS A 161 4.09 16.52 8.82
C LYS A 161 3.95 17.35 10.09
N THR A 162 2.99 16.99 10.93
CA THR A 162 2.80 17.68 12.23
C THR A 162 4.05 17.62 13.10
N GLU A 163 4.82 16.55 13.00
CA GLU A 163 6.10 16.35 13.70
C GLU A 163 7.21 17.30 13.22
N ASP A 164 7.12 17.80 11.98
CA ASP A 164 8.06 18.77 11.41
C ASP A 164 7.70 20.21 11.76
N MET A 165 6.51 20.43 12.35
CA MET A 165 6.03 21.76 12.72
C MET A 165 6.65 22.21 14.06
N GLN A 166 7.26 23.39 14.05
CA GLN A 166 7.78 24.00 15.25
C GLN A 166 6.83 25.08 15.74
N TRP A 167 6.40 24.97 16.99
CA TRP A 167 5.58 26.01 17.63
C TRP A 167 6.47 27.10 18.17
N LYS A 168 6.36 28.31 17.64
CA LYS A 168 7.11 29.50 18.08
C LYS A 168 6.14 30.62 18.41
N LYS A 169 6.61 31.56 19.25
CA LYS A 169 5.86 32.79 19.49
C LYS A 169 5.81 33.61 18.19
N MET A 170 4.63 34.02 17.80
CA MET A 170 4.39 34.84 16.62
C MET A 170 5.10 36.21 16.78
N LEU A 171 5.75 36.67 15.73
CA LEU A 171 6.31 38.01 15.64
C LEU A 171 5.20 39.03 15.37
N PRO A 172 5.35 40.29 15.76
CA PRO A 172 4.52 41.39 15.25
C PRO A 172 4.53 41.38 13.71
N LEU A 173 3.36 41.67 13.08
CA LEU A 173 3.23 41.55 11.63
C LEU A 173 4.19 42.43 10.84
N ASN A 174 4.57 43.57 11.41
CA ASN A 174 5.54 44.51 10.83
C ASN A 174 7.00 44.07 10.93
N GLU A 175 7.28 42.99 11.61
CA GLU A 175 8.64 42.41 11.72
C GLU A 175 8.90 41.29 10.70
N TYR A 176 7.90 40.94 9.89
CA TYR A 176 8.10 39.98 8.80
C TYR A 176 8.63 40.68 7.54
N ASP A 177 9.58 40.06 6.86
CA ASP A 177 10.14 40.53 5.58
C ASP A 177 9.07 40.56 4.48
N ALA A 178 8.15 39.61 4.53
CA ALA A 178 7.02 39.51 3.62
C ALA A 178 5.84 38.78 4.28
N LEU A 179 4.63 39.19 3.92
CA LEU A 179 3.39 38.52 4.31
C LEU A 179 2.65 38.08 3.06
N VAL A 180 2.23 36.84 3.02
CA VAL A 180 1.42 36.30 1.91
C VAL A 180 0.12 35.76 2.48
N PHE A 181 -0.98 36.28 1.97
CA PHE A 181 -2.30 35.74 2.25
C PHE A 181 -2.76 34.89 1.07
N TYR A 182 -3.16 33.64 1.36
CA TYR A 182 -3.72 32.73 0.37
C TYR A 182 -5.09 32.23 0.83
N GLY A 183 -6.05 32.25 -0.09
CA GLY A 183 -7.40 31.73 0.16
C GLY A 183 -7.81 30.74 -0.93
N ASP A 184 -8.20 29.54 -0.52
CA ASP A 184 -8.87 28.56 -1.38
C ASP A 184 -10.37 28.61 -1.09
N LEU A 185 -11.11 29.28 -1.96
CA LEU A 185 -12.55 29.49 -1.85
C LEU A 185 -13.29 28.51 -2.76
N SER A 186 -13.63 27.36 -2.24
CA SER A 186 -14.48 26.41 -2.96
C SER A 186 -15.95 26.84 -2.94
N TYR A 187 -16.57 26.88 -4.14
CA TYR A 187 -18.00 27.18 -4.31
C TYR A 187 -18.92 25.94 -4.19
N LYS A 188 -18.37 24.72 -4.07
CA LYS A 188 -19.17 23.50 -3.96
C LYS A 188 -19.48 23.18 -2.49
N SER A 189 -20.75 23.12 -2.15
CA SER A 189 -21.25 23.03 -0.76
C SER A 189 -21.03 21.67 -0.06
N GLN A 190 -20.59 20.62 -0.72
CA GLN A 190 -20.55 19.27 -0.12
C GLN A 190 -19.21 18.52 -0.17
N ALA A 191 -18.15 19.05 -0.77
CA ALA A 191 -16.93 18.26 -0.97
C ALA A 191 -15.59 18.96 -0.75
N CYS A 192 -15.53 20.27 -0.50
CA CYS A 192 -14.27 20.99 -0.39
C CYS A 192 -14.23 21.86 0.86
N HIS A 193 -13.20 21.70 1.67
CA HIS A 193 -12.91 22.62 2.77
C HIS A 193 -12.45 23.96 2.20
N LYS A 194 -12.99 25.06 2.74
CA LYS A 194 -12.49 26.41 2.48
C LYS A 194 -11.31 26.63 3.40
N GLY A 195 -10.18 27.04 2.85
CA GLY A 195 -8.98 27.32 3.61
C GLY A 195 -8.49 28.75 3.36
N MET A 196 -8.16 29.45 4.41
CA MET A 196 -7.43 30.72 4.34
C MET A 196 -6.17 30.58 5.18
N ILE A 197 -5.05 31.07 4.68
CA ILE A 197 -3.77 30.99 5.37
C ILE A 197 -3.00 32.30 5.21
N LEU A 198 -2.45 32.79 6.30
CA LEU A 198 -1.49 33.89 6.30
C LEU A 198 -0.11 33.35 6.64
N ILE A 199 0.85 33.57 5.76
CA ILE A 199 2.24 33.13 5.91
C ILE A 199 3.13 34.35 6.01
N GLY A 200 3.93 34.42 7.08
CA GLY A 200 4.99 35.41 7.25
C GLY A 200 6.35 34.81 6.96
N LYS A 201 7.19 35.51 6.20
CA LYS A 201 8.59 35.15 5.97
C LYS A 201 9.48 36.05 6.83
N THR A 202 10.45 35.45 7.52
CA THR A 202 11.52 36.18 8.23
C THR A 202 12.84 35.44 8.03
N GLY A 203 13.79 36.09 7.35
CA GLY A 203 15.05 35.48 6.94
C GLY A 203 14.83 34.22 6.10
N ARG A 204 15.16 33.03 6.65
CA ARG A 204 14.95 31.71 6.01
C ARG A 204 13.76 30.93 6.58
N GLU A 205 13.04 31.51 7.54
CA GLU A 205 11.91 30.84 8.20
C GLU A 205 10.59 31.32 7.59
N PHE A 206 9.61 30.40 7.58
CA PHE A 206 8.24 30.67 7.21
C PHE A 206 7.34 30.36 8.40
N HIS A 207 6.54 31.32 8.82
CA HIS A 207 5.59 31.18 9.90
C HIS A 207 4.17 31.13 9.37
N ILE A 208 3.43 30.11 9.76
CA ILE A 208 1.98 30.07 9.54
C ILE A 208 1.36 30.88 10.68
N ILE A 209 0.72 31.98 10.33
CA ILE A 209 0.19 32.96 11.30
C ILE A 209 -1.29 32.69 11.57
N TYR A 210 -2.05 32.32 10.50
CA TYR A 210 -3.49 32.02 10.57
C TYR A 210 -3.88 31.03 9.47
#